data_1356634e183ef51e9ae9898e869628cf
#
_entry.id   1356634e183ef51e9ae9898e869628cf
#
_cell.length_a   1.000
_cell.length_b   1.000
_cell.length_c   1.000
_cell.angle_alpha   90.00
_cell.angle_beta   90.00
_cell.angle_gamma   90.00
#
_symmetry.space_group_name_H-M   'P 1'
#
loop_
_entity.id
_entity.type
_entity.pdbx_description
1 polymer ?
#
loop_
_entity_poly.entity_id
_entity_poly.type
_entity_poly.pdbx_seq_one_letter_code
_entity_poly.pdbx_strand_id
1 'polypeptide(L)'
;MIAVIAPTLCRPLLRRGNRELVFYRWEGLVTPEVFTPVAVIAGAFVGTLSHVLLDSLMHADLTPFTPWSDANGLLGLMSIPTVHQGCLVAGLLGLAVWLMVAWRQRRAIQAGLEPPP
;
A
#
# COMPACT_ATOMS: atom_id res chain seq x y z
N MET A 1 3.95 -0.32 -19.35
CA MET A 1 2.86 0.67 -19.21
C MET A 1 2.65 1.10 -17.76
N ILE A 2 2.41 0.21 -16.79
CA ILE A 2 2.17 0.58 -15.37
C ILE A 2 3.29 1.44 -14.78
N ALA A 3 4.55 1.12 -15.03
CA ALA A 3 5.71 1.88 -14.52
C ALA A 3 5.80 3.33 -15.03
N VAL A 4 5.11 3.66 -16.13
CA VAL A 4 5.03 5.03 -16.67
C VAL A 4 3.75 5.72 -16.23
N ILE A 5 2.63 4.99 -16.20
CA ILE A 5 1.32 5.55 -15.85
C ILE A 5 1.25 5.88 -14.36
N ALA A 6 1.73 4.99 -13.49
CA ALA A 6 1.67 5.21 -12.05
C ALA A 6 2.39 6.50 -11.60
N PRO A 7 3.65 6.79 -12.00
CA PRO A 7 4.28 8.06 -11.66
C PRO A 7 3.54 9.27 -12.21
N THR A 8 3.00 9.17 -13.43
CA THR A 8 2.30 10.29 -14.09
C THR A 8 1.01 10.67 -13.37
N LEU A 9 0.24 9.67 -12.89
CA LEU A 9 -0.99 9.91 -12.15
C LEU A 9 -0.76 10.20 -10.66
N CYS A 10 0.19 9.51 -10.04
CA CYS A 10 0.41 9.64 -8.60
C CYS A 10 1.21 10.89 -8.22
N ARG A 11 2.14 11.36 -9.07
CA ARG A 11 2.93 12.56 -8.78
C ARG A 11 2.10 13.81 -8.49
N PRO A 12 1.09 14.20 -9.30
CA PRO A 12 0.29 15.39 -9.00
C PRO A 12 -0.53 15.24 -7.71
N LEU A 13 -1.01 14.03 -7.42
CA LEU A 13 -1.73 13.74 -6.17
C LEU A 13 -0.82 13.83 -4.96
N LEU A 14 0.39 13.27 -5.04
CA LEU A 14 1.40 13.37 -3.98
C LEU A 14 1.85 14.81 -3.76
N ARG A 15 2.09 15.58 -4.84
CA ARG A 15 2.44 17.00 -4.73
C ARG A 15 1.36 17.78 -4.03
N ARG A 16 0.10 17.53 -4.35
CA ARG A 16 -1.02 18.19 -3.69
C ARG A 16 -1.10 17.78 -2.22
N GLY A 17 -1.04 16.49 -1.91
CA GLY A 17 -1.03 15.98 -0.55
C GLY A 17 0.16 16.53 0.27
N ASN A 18 1.37 16.49 -0.28
CA ASN A 18 2.56 17.04 0.36
C ASN A 18 2.43 18.54 0.64
N ARG A 19 1.81 19.31 -0.27
CA ARG A 19 1.57 20.74 -0.05
C ARG A 19 0.63 20.98 1.13
N GLU A 20 -0.44 20.21 1.23
CA GLU A 20 -1.36 20.29 2.38
C GLU A 20 -0.65 19.91 3.69
N LEU A 21 0.17 18.86 3.67
CA LEU A 21 0.93 18.44 4.84
C LEU A 21 1.91 19.52 5.31
N VAL A 22 2.60 20.20 4.39
CA VAL A 22 3.48 21.34 4.71
C VAL A 22 2.67 22.52 5.26
N PHE A 23 1.51 22.82 4.65
CA PHE A 23 0.62 23.89 5.13
C PHE A 23 0.16 23.68 6.57
N TYR A 24 -0.18 22.45 6.93
CA TYR A 24 -0.56 22.09 8.31
C TYR A 24 0.65 21.79 9.22
N ARG A 25 1.88 22.12 8.79
CA ARG A 25 3.13 21.87 9.54
C ARG A 25 3.36 20.38 9.85
N TRP A 26 2.93 19.50 8.98
CA TRP A 26 3.09 18.04 9.08
C TRP A 26 4.23 17.53 8.17
N GLU A 27 5.34 18.28 8.16
CA GLU A 27 6.48 18.06 7.28
C GLU A 27 7.09 16.64 7.39
N GLY A 28 7.05 16.04 8.58
CA GLY A 28 7.52 14.66 8.79
C GLY A 28 6.69 13.57 8.09
N LEU A 29 5.54 13.93 7.48
CA LEU A 29 4.71 13.02 6.69
C LEU A 29 4.86 13.23 5.18
N VAL A 30 5.68 14.20 4.78
CA VAL A 30 5.93 14.46 3.35
C VAL A 30 6.62 13.24 2.74
N THR A 31 6.03 12.75 1.66
CA THR A 31 6.53 11.57 0.96
C THR A 31 7.41 11.99 -0.21
N PRO A 32 8.60 11.39 -0.40
CA PRO A 32 9.44 11.68 -1.55
C PRO A 32 8.72 11.35 -2.85
N GLU A 33 8.85 12.23 -3.86
CA GLU A 33 8.23 12.06 -5.18
C GLU A 33 9.02 11.11 -6.11
N VAL A 34 9.95 10.36 -5.54
CA VAL A 34 10.82 9.45 -6.32
C VAL A 34 10.18 8.06 -6.37
N PHE A 35 9.81 7.66 -7.58
CA PHE A 35 9.31 6.32 -7.87
C PHE A 35 10.39 5.52 -8.60
N THR A 36 10.90 4.48 -7.97
CA THR A 36 11.74 3.52 -8.68
C THR A 36 10.86 2.55 -9.46
N PRO A 37 11.18 2.21 -10.71
CA PRO A 37 10.39 1.25 -11.49
C PRO A 37 10.20 -0.08 -10.77
N VAL A 38 11.23 -0.53 -10.05
CA VAL A 38 11.18 -1.78 -9.28
C VAL A 38 10.13 -1.69 -8.17
N ALA A 39 10.10 -0.60 -7.40
CA ALA A 39 9.11 -0.43 -6.33
C ALA A 39 7.68 -0.38 -6.89
N VAL A 40 7.47 0.29 -8.02
CA VAL A 40 6.16 0.37 -8.69
C VAL A 40 5.70 -1.00 -9.17
N ILE A 41 6.58 -1.77 -9.83
CA ILE A 41 6.26 -3.10 -10.33
C ILE A 41 6.00 -4.06 -9.16
N ALA A 42 6.87 -4.07 -8.15
CA ALA A 42 6.71 -4.92 -6.97
C ALA A 42 5.41 -4.59 -6.23
N GLY A 43 5.10 -3.31 -6.00
CA GLY A 43 3.86 -2.88 -5.36
C GLY A 43 2.63 -3.26 -6.16
N ALA A 44 2.64 -3.09 -7.48
CA ALA A 44 1.55 -3.50 -8.35
C ALA A 44 1.35 -5.03 -8.33
N PHE A 45 2.44 -5.80 -8.37
CA PHE A 45 2.38 -7.25 -8.32
C PHE A 45 1.81 -7.75 -6.98
N VAL A 46 2.34 -7.27 -5.86
CA VAL A 46 1.85 -7.63 -4.52
C VAL A 46 0.39 -7.21 -4.35
N GLY A 47 0.03 -5.99 -4.78
CA GLY A 47 -1.34 -5.51 -4.70
C GLY A 47 -2.33 -6.35 -5.52
N THR A 48 -1.98 -6.68 -6.77
CA THR A 48 -2.83 -7.52 -7.63
C THR A 48 -2.96 -8.93 -7.09
N LEU A 49 -1.84 -9.54 -6.66
CA LEU A 49 -1.85 -10.90 -6.14
C LEU A 49 -2.70 -10.99 -4.85
N SER A 50 -2.50 -10.07 -3.92
CA SER A 50 -3.28 -10.04 -2.68
C SER A 50 -4.78 -9.80 -2.95
N HIS A 51 -5.13 -8.95 -3.93
CA HIS A 51 -6.52 -8.72 -4.33
C HIS A 51 -7.16 -10.01 -4.86
N VAL A 52 -6.52 -10.68 -5.83
CA VAL A 52 -7.02 -11.95 -6.39
C VAL A 52 -7.16 -13.03 -5.31
N LEU A 53 -6.20 -13.14 -4.39
CA LEU A 53 -6.28 -14.11 -3.29
C LEU A 53 -7.43 -13.82 -2.34
N LEU A 54 -7.63 -12.55 -1.96
CA LEU A 54 -8.73 -12.15 -1.09
C LEU A 54 -10.10 -12.36 -1.76
N ASP A 55 -10.22 -12.00 -3.04
CA ASP A 55 -11.45 -12.20 -3.80
C ASP A 55 -11.77 -13.69 -3.96
N SER A 56 -10.75 -14.54 -4.13
CA SER A 56 -10.94 -15.99 -4.24
C SER A 56 -11.53 -16.64 -2.99
N LEU A 57 -11.37 -16.00 -1.83
CA LEU A 57 -12.02 -16.45 -0.58
C LEU A 57 -13.54 -16.21 -0.59
N MET A 58 -14.01 -15.26 -1.38
CA MET A 58 -15.40 -14.78 -1.36
C MET A 58 -16.18 -15.11 -2.63
N HIS A 59 -15.50 -15.27 -3.77
CA HIS A 59 -16.10 -15.40 -5.10
C HIS A 59 -15.87 -16.79 -5.70
N ALA A 60 -16.97 -17.48 -6.02
CA ALA A 60 -16.93 -18.86 -6.55
C ALA A 60 -16.50 -18.94 -8.03
N ASP A 61 -16.65 -17.84 -8.76
CA ASP A 61 -16.34 -17.70 -10.19
C ASP A 61 -14.85 -17.44 -10.46
N LEU A 62 -14.05 -17.22 -9.41
CA LEU A 62 -12.62 -17.05 -9.55
C LEU A 62 -11.87 -18.37 -9.57
N THR A 63 -10.92 -18.48 -10.48
CA THR A 63 -10.03 -19.63 -10.65
C THR A 63 -8.58 -19.20 -10.44
N PRO A 64 -8.14 -18.98 -9.17
CA PRO A 64 -6.84 -18.35 -8.87
C PRO A 64 -5.64 -19.21 -9.30
N PHE A 65 -5.86 -20.48 -9.59
CA PHE A 65 -4.81 -21.44 -9.96
C PHE A 65 -4.78 -21.78 -11.45
N THR A 66 -5.56 -21.09 -12.28
CA THR A 66 -5.51 -21.26 -13.75
C THR A 66 -4.09 -20.89 -14.26
N PRO A 67 -3.48 -21.70 -15.18
CA PRO A 67 -4.05 -22.80 -15.96
C PRO A 67 -3.88 -24.20 -15.32
N TRP A 68 -3.34 -24.31 -14.11
CA TRP A 68 -3.06 -25.62 -13.47
C TRP A 68 -4.29 -26.27 -12.88
N SER A 69 -5.27 -25.47 -12.45
CA SER A 69 -6.53 -25.96 -11.89
C SER A 69 -7.62 -24.91 -12.06
N ASP A 70 -8.81 -25.37 -12.50
CA ASP A 70 -10.02 -24.55 -12.58
C ASP A 70 -10.81 -24.55 -11.26
N ALA A 71 -10.32 -25.25 -10.24
CA ALA A 71 -10.96 -25.30 -8.94
C ALA A 71 -10.52 -24.11 -8.06
N ASN A 72 -11.48 -23.48 -7.38
CA ASN A 72 -11.20 -22.52 -6.33
C ASN A 72 -11.12 -23.21 -4.97
N GLY A 73 -9.95 -23.72 -4.63
CA GLY A 73 -9.70 -24.36 -3.33
C GLY A 73 -9.67 -23.38 -2.14
N LEU A 74 -9.76 -22.07 -2.39
CA LEU A 74 -9.75 -21.05 -1.34
C LEU A 74 -11.17 -20.63 -0.92
N LEU A 75 -12.17 -20.95 -1.73
CA LEU A 75 -13.54 -20.55 -1.49
C LEU A 75 -14.06 -21.05 -0.13
N GLY A 76 -14.54 -20.13 0.68
CA GLY A 76 -15.17 -20.46 1.96
C GLY A 76 -14.20 -20.84 3.08
N LEU A 77 -12.86 -20.76 2.87
CA LEU A 77 -11.89 -21.00 3.94
C LEU A 77 -12.04 -19.99 5.09
N MET A 78 -12.52 -18.79 4.77
CA MET A 78 -12.77 -17.74 5.75
C MET A 78 -14.15 -17.11 5.50
N SER A 79 -14.82 -16.69 6.58
CA SER A 79 -16.06 -15.94 6.42
C SER A 79 -15.81 -14.54 5.89
N ILE A 80 -16.74 -13.98 5.13
CA ILE A 80 -16.66 -12.63 4.59
C ILE A 80 -16.36 -11.57 5.68
N PRO A 81 -17.05 -11.60 6.85
CA PRO A 81 -16.72 -10.69 7.95
C PRO A 81 -15.28 -10.82 8.44
N THR A 82 -14.75 -12.05 8.52
CA THR A 82 -13.36 -12.31 8.94
C THR A 82 -12.35 -11.71 7.97
N VAL A 83 -12.59 -11.83 6.67
CA VAL A 83 -11.74 -11.22 5.64
C VAL A 83 -11.73 -9.69 5.79
N HIS A 84 -12.89 -9.07 5.95
CA HIS A 84 -13.00 -7.62 6.14
C HIS A 84 -12.31 -7.15 7.42
N GLN A 85 -12.49 -7.88 8.53
CA GLN A 85 -11.80 -7.57 9.79
C GLN A 85 -10.28 -7.69 9.64
N GLY A 86 -9.81 -8.73 8.95
CA GLY A 86 -8.38 -8.92 8.65
C GLY A 86 -7.80 -7.75 7.85
N CYS A 87 -8.51 -7.33 6.81
CA CYS A 87 -8.10 -6.17 6.00
C CYS A 87 -8.10 -4.87 6.82
N LEU A 88 -9.10 -4.66 7.69
CA LEU A 88 -9.15 -3.49 8.56
C LEU A 88 -7.96 -3.48 9.53
N VAL A 89 -7.69 -4.60 10.20
CA VAL A 89 -6.55 -4.72 11.11
C VAL A 89 -5.23 -4.49 10.38
N ALA A 90 -5.04 -5.11 9.21
CA ALA A 90 -3.84 -4.90 8.40
C ALA A 90 -3.67 -3.43 7.99
N GLY A 91 -4.76 -2.76 7.58
CA GLY A 91 -4.75 -1.34 7.26
C GLY A 91 -4.38 -0.46 8.45
N LEU A 92 -4.94 -0.73 9.63
CA LEU A 92 -4.63 0.01 10.86
C LEU A 92 -3.18 -0.21 11.29
N LEU A 93 -2.66 -1.42 11.18
CA LEU A 93 -1.24 -1.71 11.47
C LEU A 93 -0.32 -0.98 10.49
N GLY A 94 -0.64 -0.99 9.19
CA GLY A 94 0.11 -0.24 8.18
C GLY A 94 0.12 1.27 8.48
N LEU A 95 -1.02 1.84 8.86
CA LEU A 95 -1.13 3.24 9.27
C LEU A 95 -0.28 3.51 10.53
N ALA A 96 -0.33 2.65 11.53
CA ALA A 96 0.46 2.80 12.75
C ALA A 96 1.97 2.79 12.47
N VAL A 97 2.43 1.84 11.63
CA VAL A 97 3.83 1.79 11.20
C VAL A 97 4.23 3.06 10.46
N TRP A 98 3.40 3.52 9.52
CA TRP A 98 3.66 4.76 8.78
C TRP A 98 3.75 5.97 9.70
N LEU A 99 2.82 6.13 10.64
CA LEU A 99 2.85 7.22 11.63
C LEU A 99 4.08 7.15 12.54
N MET A 100 4.49 5.93 12.94
CA MET A 100 5.69 5.73 13.76
C MET A 100 6.96 6.17 13.01
N VAL A 101 7.09 5.78 11.73
CA VAL A 101 8.23 6.19 10.88
C VAL A 101 8.24 7.71 10.71
N ALA A 102 7.10 8.30 10.38
CA ALA A 102 6.97 9.74 10.23
C ALA A 102 7.32 10.50 11.53
N TRP A 103 6.90 9.98 12.67
CA TRP A 103 7.24 10.59 13.97
C TRP A 103 8.75 10.49 14.29
N ARG A 104 9.40 9.35 13.97
CA ARG A 104 10.84 9.20 14.10
C ARG A 104 11.61 10.18 13.22
N GLN A 105 11.19 10.34 11.96
CA GLN A 105 11.80 11.31 11.03
C GLN A 105 11.68 12.74 11.55
N ARG A 106 10.51 13.13 12.06
CA ARG A 106 10.32 14.45 12.68
C ARG A 106 11.27 14.70 13.85
N ARG A 107 11.42 13.72 14.73
CA ARG A 107 12.35 13.83 15.85
C ARG A 107 13.80 13.96 15.42
N ALA A 108 14.21 13.21 14.38
CA ALA A 108 15.56 13.30 13.83
C ALA A 108 15.84 14.71 13.26
N ILE A 109 14.90 15.27 12.48
CA ILE A 109 14.99 16.62 11.93
C ILE A 109 15.08 17.66 13.06
N GLN A 110 14.26 17.57 14.10
CA GLN A 110 14.27 18.48 15.24
C GLN A 110 15.55 18.38 16.07
N ALA A 111 16.19 17.21 16.11
CA ALA A 111 17.46 16.99 16.80
C ALA A 111 18.68 17.40 15.97
N GLY A 112 18.49 17.93 14.75
CA GLY A 112 19.57 18.27 13.82
C GLY A 112 20.34 17.06 13.28
N LEU A 113 19.79 15.86 13.41
CA LEU A 113 20.35 14.64 12.87
C LEU A 113 19.88 14.47 11.41
N GLU A 114 20.81 14.07 10.55
CA GLU A 114 20.46 13.76 9.16
C GLU A 114 19.44 12.61 9.13
N PRO A 115 18.33 12.73 8.37
CA PRO A 115 17.35 11.64 8.31
C PRO A 115 18.01 10.40 7.70
N PRO A 116 17.67 9.19 8.18
CA PRO A 116 18.17 7.95 7.58
C PRO A 116 17.76 7.86 6.12
N PRO A 117 18.62 7.28 5.27
CA PRO A 117 18.41 7.15 3.84
C PRO A 117 17.15 6.35 3.48
#